data_e8154cccade6edfb360fdf1efc55c386
#
_entry.id   e8154cccade6edfb360fdf1efc55c386
#
_cell.length_a   1.000
_cell.length_b   1.000
_cell.length_c   1.000
_cell.angle_alpha   90.00
_cell.angle_beta   90.00
_cell.angle_gamma   90.00
#
_symmetry.space_group_name_H-M   'P 1'
#
loop_
_entity.id
_entity.type
_entity.pdbx_description
1 polymer ?
#
loop_
_entity_poly.entity_id
_entity_poly.type
_entity_poly.pdbx_seq_one_letter_code
_entity_poly.pdbx_strand_id
1 'polypeptide(L)'
;DDFNSIFCFEIPPGGKSRPMKHIYENVVYVMEGYGSTTIETDDGQKHSFEWGRNSLFAVPINTRYQHFNGSGQEPARFASVQNFPFLINTFRNEEFIFNNPMTFPERLGPNGYFAGEGEMIELRPGRHQWETNFVSDITNFELKSWAARGKGSSSLRWILSDGTLGCHTSQIVSGT
;
A
#
# COMPACT_ATOMS: atom_id res chain seq x y z
N ASP A 1 3.95 -7.25 -18.54
CA ASP A 1 4.19 -8.25 -17.51
C ASP A 1 2.88 -8.98 -17.20
N ASP A 2 2.92 -10.31 -17.12
CA ASP A 2 1.74 -11.16 -16.95
C ASP A 2 1.33 -11.31 -15.46
N PHE A 3 2.16 -10.83 -14.54
CA PHE A 3 1.95 -11.00 -13.10
C PHE A 3 1.63 -9.68 -12.41
N ASN A 4 2.47 -8.68 -12.58
CA ASN A 4 2.33 -7.40 -11.89
C ASN A 4 2.36 -6.25 -12.88
N SER A 5 1.71 -5.15 -12.52
CA SER A 5 1.79 -3.89 -13.25
C SER A 5 2.06 -2.73 -12.30
N ILE A 6 2.70 -1.71 -12.83
CA ILE A 6 2.84 -0.41 -12.17
C ILE A 6 2.18 0.61 -13.07
N PHE A 7 1.36 1.46 -12.49
CA PHE A 7 0.79 2.61 -13.19
C PHE A 7 0.79 3.84 -12.29
N CYS A 8 0.83 5.01 -12.92
CA CYS A 8 0.69 6.28 -12.23
C CYS A 8 -0.69 6.84 -12.51
N PHE A 9 -1.29 7.43 -11.49
CA PHE A 9 -2.56 8.13 -11.62
C PHE A 9 -2.55 9.44 -10.83
N GLU A 10 -3.47 10.32 -11.19
CA GLU A 10 -3.59 11.63 -10.60
C GLU A 10 -5.03 11.87 -10.16
N ILE A 11 -5.19 12.54 -9.02
CA ILE A 11 -6.47 13.09 -8.58
C ILE A 11 -6.35 14.61 -8.65
N PRO A 12 -7.18 15.28 -9.47
CA PRO A 12 -7.11 16.72 -9.65
C PRO A 12 -7.39 17.48 -8.35
N PRO A 13 -7.05 18.78 -8.28
CA PRO A 13 -7.33 19.63 -7.13
C PRO A 13 -8.79 19.57 -6.69
N GLY A 14 -9.04 19.37 -5.38
CA GLY A 14 -10.37 19.21 -4.80
C GLY A 14 -11.15 17.98 -5.26
N GLY A 15 -10.50 17.11 -6.03
CA GLY A 15 -11.11 15.93 -6.62
C GLY A 15 -11.08 14.70 -5.71
N LYS A 16 -11.75 13.66 -6.19
CA LYS A 16 -11.74 12.33 -5.57
C LYS A 16 -11.78 11.24 -6.64
N SER A 17 -11.28 10.06 -6.31
CA SER A 17 -11.43 8.89 -7.17
C SER A 17 -12.89 8.44 -7.26
N ARG A 18 -13.21 7.56 -8.20
CA ARG A 18 -14.45 6.77 -8.08
C ARG A 18 -14.30 5.81 -6.90
N PRO A 19 -15.41 5.41 -6.23
CA PRO A 19 -15.38 4.27 -5.33
C PRO A 19 -14.93 3.02 -6.09
N MET A 20 -14.01 2.27 -5.49
CA MET A 20 -13.41 1.08 -6.08
C MET A 20 -13.57 -0.12 -5.14
N LYS A 21 -13.70 -1.31 -5.70
CA LYS A 21 -13.68 -2.60 -4.99
C LYS A 21 -13.11 -3.64 -5.95
N HIS A 22 -12.15 -4.43 -5.51
CA HIS A 22 -11.54 -5.48 -6.32
C HIS A 22 -10.80 -6.50 -5.45
N ILE A 23 -10.62 -7.71 -5.96
CA ILE A 23 -9.92 -8.78 -5.24
C ILE A 23 -8.40 -8.81 -5.48
N TYR A 24 -7.87 -8.00 -6.39
CA TYR A 24 -6.42 -7.93 -6.57
C TYR A 24 -5.76 -7.04 -5.50
N GLU A 25 -4.53 -7.35 -5.21
CA GLU A 25 -3.71 -6.55 -4.29
C GLU A 25 -3.23 -5.28 -4.98
N ASN A 26 -3.20 -4.20 -4.21
CA ASN A 26 -2.80 -2.88 -4.67
C ASN A 26 -1.99 -2.17 -3.57
N VAL A 27 -0.73 -1.91 -3.86
CA VAL A 27 0.15 -1.11 -3.01
C VAL A 27 0.34 0.26 -3.65
N VAL A 28 0.03 1.31 -2.91
CA VAL A 28 0.02 2.69 -3.38
C VAL A 28 1.12 3.48 -2.68
N TYR A 29 1.95 4.13 -3.49
CA TYR A 29 2.93 5.11 -3.04
C TYR A 29 2.50 6.51 -3.46
N VAL A 30 2.52 7.46 -2.52
CA VAL A 30 2.17 8.86 -2.78
C VAL A 30 3.42 9.61 -3.22
N MET A 31 3.46 10.00 -4.50
CA MET A 31 4.56 10.75 -5.08
C MET A 31 4.49 12.24 -4.75
N GLU A 32 3.27 12.80 -4.84
CA GLU A 32 3.01 14.23 -4.62
C GLU A 32 1.61 14.44 -4.04
N GLY A 33 1.45 15.56 -3.31
CA GLY A 33 0.17 15.97 -2.73
C GLY A 33 -0.09 15.36 -1.35
N TYR A 34 -1.30 15.63 -0.86
CA TYR A 34 -1.81 15.12 0.42
C TYR A 34 -3.32 14.94 0.33
N GLY A 35 -3.86 14.11 1.18
CA GLY A 35 -5.29 13.83 1.21
C GLY A 35 -5.63 12.68 2.13
N SER A 36 -6.72 12.00 1.84
CA SER A 36 -7.18 10.87 2.64
C SER A 36 -7.70 9.72 1.78
N THR A 37 -7.71 8.54 2.38
CA THR A 37 -8.39 7.36 1.85
C THR A 37 -9.39 6.87 2.88
N THR A 38 -10.62 6.62 2.44
CA THR A 38 -11.62 5.94 3.24
C THR A 38 -11.80 4.52 2.70
N ILE A 39 -11.78 3.55 3.61
CA ILE A 39 -12.06 2.14 3.36
C ILE A 39 -13.35 1.81 4.08
N GLU A 40 -14.25 1.10 3.41
CA GLU A 40 -15.52 0.63 3.96
C GLU A 40 -15.58 -0.89 3.81
N THR A 41 -15.72 -1.57 4.93
CA THR A 41 -15.90 -3.02 5.01
C THR A 41 -17.34 -3.42 4.75
N ASP A 42 -17.59 -4.67 4.42
CA ASP A 42 -18.94 -5.13 4.09
C ASP A 42 -19.91 -5.12 5.28
N ASP A 43 -19.41 -5.07 6.54
CA ASP A 43 -20.21 -4.85 7.74
C ASP A 43 -20.48 -3.35 8.02
N GLY A 44 -20.04 -2.47 7.13
CA GLY A 44 -20.28 -1.02 7.18
C GLY A 44 -19.29 -0.25 8.06
N GLN A 45 -18.27 -0.88 8.63
CA GLN A 45 -17.23 -0.15 9.34
C GLN A 45 -16.40 0.69 8.35
N LYS A 46 -15.96 1.86 8.81
CA LYS A 46 -15.15 2.78 8.01
C LYS A 46 -13.84 3.06 8.72
N HIS A 47 -12.77 2.93 7.94
CA HIS A 47 -11.43 3.33 8.32
C HIS A 47 -10.98 4.45 7.40
N SER A 48 -10.48 5.54 7.97
CA SER A 48 -9.93 6.65 7.19
C SER A 48 -8.55 6.98 7.72
N PHE A 49 -7.63 7.23 6.80
CA PHE A 49 -6.29 7.68 7.13
C PHE A 49 -5.86 8.79 6.17
N GLU A 50 -5.04 9.68 6.66
CA GLU A 50 -4.48 10.79 5.91
C GLU A 50 -3.09 10.41 5.38
N TRP A 51 -2.83 10.73 4.14
CA TRP A 51 -1.57 10.49 3.48
C TRP A 51 -0.99 11.79 2.92
N GLY A 52 0.32 11.82 2.82
CA GLY A 52 1.10 12.87 2.18
C GLY A 52 2.18 12.29 1.28
N ARG A 53 3.03 13.14 0.75
CA ARG A 53 4.19 12.69 -0.02
C ARG A 53 5.01 11.66 0.77
N ASN A 54 5.49 10.62 0.10
CA ASN A 54 6.22 9.47 0.65
C ASN A 54 5.39 8.51 1.50
N SER A 55 4.09 8.71 1.61
CA SER A 55 3.22 7.70 2.22
C SER A 55 3.15 6.45 1.36
N LEU A 56 3.06 5.31 2.04
CA LEU A 56 2.93 3.98 1.42
C LEU A 56 1.79 3.23 2.11
N PHE A 57 0.87 2.69 1.34
CA PHE A 57 -0.25 1.93 1.91
C PHE A 57 -0.79 0.86 0.96
N ALA A 58 -1.50 -0.10 1.52
CA ALA A 58 -2.33 -1.02 0.76
C ALA A 58 -3.79 -0.90 1.19
N VAL A 59 -4.67 -1.17 0.23
CA VAL A 59 -6.09 -1.36 0.51
C VAL A 59 -6.33 -2.86 0.66
N PRO A 60 -6.95 -3.31 1.76
CA PRO A 60 -7.31 -4.72 1.91
C PRO A 60 -8.18 -5.19 0.74
N ILE A 61 -7.87 -6.36 0.22
CA ILE A 61 -8.57 -6.89 -0.96
C ILE A 61 -10.07 -6.96 -0.73
N ASN A 62 -10.80 -6.71 -1.80
CA ASN A 62 -12.26 -6.76 -1.86
C ASN A 62 -13.00 -5.85 -0.87
N THR A 63 -12.32 -4.83 -0.32
CA THR A 63 -12.98 -3.76 0.45
C THR A 63 -13.32 -2.59 -0.49
N ARG A 64 -14.38 -1.86 -0.17
CA ARG A 64 -14.71 -0.63 -0.90
C ARG A 64 -13.81 0.50 -0.42
N TYR A 65 -13.24 1.26 -1.34
CA TYR A 65 -12.40 2.40 -0.97
C TYR A 65 -12.52 3.58 -1.92
N GLN A 66 -12.13 4.76 -1.44
CA GLN A 66 -12.11 5.99 -2.22
C GLN A 66 -10.98 6.90 -1.72
N HIS A 67 -10.27 7.52 -2.66
CA HIS A 67 -9.24 8.50 -2.37
C HIS A 67 -9.77 9.92 -2.56
N PHE A 68 -9.33 10.85 -1.71
CA PHE A 68 -9.72 12.26 -1.72
C PHE A 68 -8.47 13.13 -1.73
N ASN A 69 -8.33 14.02 -2.70
CA ASN A 69 -7.27 15.03 -2.69
C ASN A 69 -7.62 16.14 -1.70
N GLY A 70 -6.74 16.39 -0.73
CA GLY A 70 -6.92 17.43 0.29
C GLY A 70 -6.57 18.85 -0.18
N SER A 71 -5.88 18.97 -1.33
CA SER A 71 -5.51 20.25 -1.91
C SER A 71 -6.58 20.74 -2.89
N GLY A 72 -7.02 21.98 -2.74
CA GLY A 72 -7.86 22.66 -3.73
C GLY A 72 -7.08 23.30 -4.89
N GLN A 73 -5.74 23.23 -4.88
CA GLN A 73 -4.89 23.92 -5.85
C GLN A 73 -3.96 22.98 -6.61
N GLU A 74 -3.45 21.94 -5.95
CA GLU A 74 -2.46 21.03 -6.51
C GLU A 74 -3.02 19.61 -6.68
N PRO A 75 -2.63 18.88 -7.72
CA PRO A 75 -3.02 17.50 -7.91
C PRO A 75 -2.31 16.59 -6.89
N ALA A 76 -2.93 15.46 -6.57
CA ALA A 76 -2.27 14.37 -5.87
C ALA A 76 -1.87 13.28 -6.86
N ARG A 77 -0.60 12.83 -6.84
CA ARG A 77 -0.03 11.86 -7.78
C ARG A 77 0.46 10.62 -7.05
N PHE A 78 0.19 9.49 -7.65
CA PHE A 78 0.42 8.18 -7.07
C PHE A 78 1.12 7.25 -8.05
N ALA A 79 1.97 6.38 -7.52
CA ALA A 79 2.40 5.16 -8.19
C ALA A 79 1.71 3.96 -7.51
N SER A 80 1.11 3.10 -8.29
CA SER A 80 0.37 1.94 -7.81
C SER A 80 0.95 0.66 -8.42
N VAL A 81 1.30 -0.29 -7.55
CA VAL A 81 1.74 -1.64 -7.93
C VAL A 81 0.60 -2.60 -7.62
N GLN A 82 0.25 -3.44 -8.58
CA GLN A 82 -0.86 -4.36 -8.44
C GLN A 82 -0.60 -5.69 -9.15
N ASN A 83 -1.23 -6.77 -8.66
CA ASN A 83 -1.21 -8.08 -9.28
C ASN A 83 -2.46 -8.35 -10.15
N PHE A 84 -3.15 -7.30 -10.60
CA PHE A 84 -4.30 -7.39 -11.50
C PHE A 84 -4.02 -8.21 -12.76
N PRO A 85 -2.88 -8.07 -13.48
CA PRO A 85 -2.61 -8.86 -14.67
C PRO A 85 -2.63 -10.36 -14.41
N PHE A 86 -2.08 -10.80 -13.27
CA PHE A 86 -2.12 -12.21 -12.89
C PHE A 86 -3.56 -12.72 -12.72
N LEU A 87 -4.41 -11.95 -12.02
CA LEU A 87 -5.78 -12.35 -11.76
C LEU A 87 -6.64 -12.35 -13.03
N ILE A 88 -6.56 -11.31 -13.85
CA ILE A 88 -7.37 -11.24 -15.08
C ILE A 88 -6.93 -12.30 -16.10
N ASN A 89 -5.64 -12.57 -16.24
CA ASN A 89 -5.12 -13.60 -17.12
C ASN A 89 -5.51 -15.02 -16.65
N THR A 90 -5.55 -15.24 -15.33
CA THR A 90 -5.89 -16.53 -14.73
C THR A 90 -7.38 -16.81 -14.80
N PHE A 91 -8.20 -15.88 -14.33
CA PHE A 91 -9.65 -16.10 -14.18
C PHE A 91 -10.47 -15.68 -15.39
N ARG A 92 -9.99 -14.69 -16.18
CA ARG A 92 -10.68 -14.13 -17.36
C ARG A 92 -12.14 -13.77 -17.07
N ASN A 93 -12.41 -13.29 -15.87
CA ASN A 93 -13.75 -13.01 -15.37
C ASN A 93 -13.73 -11.70 -14.57
N GLU A 94 -14.24 -10.64 -15.19
CA GLU A 94 -14.31 -9.31 -14.55
C GLU A 94 -15.28 -9.29 -13.37
N GLU A 95 -16.39 -10.02 -13.45
CA GLU A 95 -17.35 -10.12 -12.36
C GLU A 95 -16.71 -10.72 -11.09
N PHE A 96 -15.90 -11.76 -11.27
CA PHE A 96 -15.13 -12.34 -10.17
C PHE A 96 -14.13 -11.37 -9.55
N ILE A 97 -13.54 -10.47 -10.34
CA ILE A 97 -12.52 -9.53 -9.90
C ILE A 97 -13.13 -8.30 -9.23
N PHE A 98 -14.20 -7.73 -9.78
CA PHE A 98 -14.73 -6.42 -9.37
C PHE A 98 -16.04 -6.49 -8.58
N ASN A 99 -16.78 -7.60 -8.67
CA ASN A 99 -18.07 -7.81 -7.99
C ASN A 99 -18.08 -9.07 -7.11
N ASN A 100 -16.91 -9.50 -6.64
CA ASN A 100 -16.79 -10.69 -5.81
C ASN A 100 -17.56 -10.51 -4.49
N PRO A 101 -18.44 -11.46 -4.09
CA PRO A 101 -19.21 -11.35 -2.87
C PRO A 101 -18.45 -11.79 -1.60
N MET A 102 -17.24 -12.35 -1.75
CA MET A 102 -16.46 -12.86 -0.61
C MET A 102 -15.91 -11.71 0.24
N THR A 103 -15.74 -11.96 1.52
CA THR A 103 -15.08 -11.06 2.47
C THR A 103 -13.76 -11.64 2.96
N PHE A 104 -12.81 -10.78 3.29
CA PHE A 104 -11.45 -11.16 3.72
C PHE A 104 -11.07 -10.37 4.99
N PRO A 105 -11.77 -10.61 6.13
CA PRO A 105 -11.54 -9.84 7.36
C PRO A 105 -10.12 -9.98 7.91
N GLU A 106 -9.46 -11.10 7.67
CA GLU A 106 -8.06 -11.33 8.05
C GLU A 106 -7.08 -10.37 7.38
N ARG A 107 -7.48 -9.79 6.23
CA ARG A 107 -6.64 -8.82 5.49
C ARG A 107 -6.75 -7.39 6.02
N LEU A 108 -7.68 -7.14 6.92
CA LEU A 108 -7.84 -5.82 7.54
C LEU A 108 -6.75 -5.54 8.58
N GLY A 109 -6.26 -6.58 9.25
CA GLY A 109 -5.32 -6.44 10.36
C GLY A 109 -5.91 -5.70 11.57
N PRO A 110 -5.12 -5.41 12.58
CA PRO A 110 -5.52 -4.57 13.71
C PRO A 110 -5.91 -3.15 13.27
N ASN A 111 -6.86 -2.53 13.96
CA ASN A 111 -7.32 -1.17 13.64
C ASN A 111 -6.19 -0.12 13.63
N GLY A 112 -5.21 -0.27 14.51
CA GLY A 112 -4.04 0.61 14.56
C GLY A 112 -3.17 0.61 13.29
N TYR A 113 -3.27 -0.43 12.45
CA TYR A 113 -2.56 -0.51 11.18
C TYR A 113 -3.00 0.57 10.17
N PHE A 114 -4.22 1.09 10.28
CA PHE A 114 -4.67 2.24 9.51
C PHE A 114 -4.25 3.60 10.13
N ALA A 115 -3.80 3.58 11.40
CA ALA A 115 -3.22 4.74 12.07
C ALA A 115 -1.69 4.82 11.97
N GLY A 116 -1.06 3.94 11.19
CA GLY A 116 0.39 3.87 11.04
C GLY A 116 1.10 3.04 12.12
N GLU A 117 0.35 2.36 12.99
CA GLU A 117 0.90 1.33 13.85
C GLU A 117 1.25 0.09 13.04
N GLY A 118 2.09 -0.76 13.60
CA GLY A 118 2.47 -2.00 12.94
C GLY A 118 3.32 -2.87 13.84
N GLU A 119 3.80 -3.98 13.28
CA GLU A 119 4.63 -4.95 13.99
C GLU A 119 5.97 -5.14 13.28
N MET A 120 7.07 -5.02 14.07
CA MET A 120 8.41 -5.30 13.58
C MET A 120 8.74 -6.77 13.78
N ILE A 121 8.98 -7.47 12.68
CA ILE A 121 9.30 -8.90 12.68
C ILE A 121 10.72 -9.10 12.16
N GLU A 122 11.57 -9.78 12.93
CA GLU A 122 12.86 -10.24 12.45
C GLU A 122 12.71 -11.63 11.80
N LEU A 123 12.82 -11.67 10.46
CA LEU A 123 12.70 -12.90 9.67
C LEU A 123 13.93 -13.81 9.82
N ARG A 124 15.09 -13.20 9.97
CA ARG A 124 16.40 -13.82 10.22
C ARG A 124 17.38 -12.71 10.60
N PRO A 125 18.56 -13.04 11.19
CA PRO A 125 19.50 -12.03 11.65
C PRO A 125 19.77 -10.91 10.65
N GLY A 126 19.43 -9.68 11.05
CA GLY A 126 19.56 -8.47 10.25
C GLY A 126 18.49 -8.22 9.18
N ARG A 127 17.60 -9.18 8.93
CA ARG A 127 16.50 -8.99 7.97
C ARG A 127 15.19 -8.75 8.69
N HIS A 128 14.69 -7.52 8.60
CA HIS A 128 13.47 -7.09 9.27
C HIS A 128 12.35 -6.81 8.28
N GLN A 129 11.13 -6.94 8.76
CA GLN A 129 9.88 -6.69 8.08
C GLN A 129 8.98 -5.88 9.02
N TRP A 130 8.29 -4.88 8.47
CA TRP A 130 7.25 -4.14 9.16
C TRP A 130 5.90 -4.51 8.56
N GLU A 131 4.99 -4.98 9.40
CA GLU A 131 3.62 -5.31 9.01
C GLU A 131 2.68 -4.19 9.44
N THR A 132 1.87 -3.70 8.49
CA THR A 132 0.92 -2.61 8.69
C THR A 132 -0.02 -2.52 7.47
N ASN A 133 -0.95 -1.56 7.46
CA ASN A 133 -1.69 -1.18 6.27
C ASN A 133 -1.28 0.19 5.72
N PHE A 134 -0.68 1.02 6.57
CA PHE A 134 -0.33 2.40 6.23
C PHE A 134 0.99 2.82 6.88
N VAL A 135 1.85 3.45 6.10
CA VAL A 135 3.09 4.10 6.54
C VAL A 135 3.01 5.56 6.12
N SER A 136 3.08 6.48 7.08
CA SER A 136 2.91 7.92 6.81
C SER A 136 4.04 8.51 5.97
N ASP A 137 5.28 8.06 6.19
CA ASP A 137 6.46 8.49 5.42
C ASP A 137 7.55 7.41 5.49
N ILE A 138 7.80 6.75 4.36
CA ILE A 138 8.84 5.70 4.28
C ILE A 138 10.25 6.24 4.37
N THR A 139 10.47 7.55 4.18
CA THR A 139 11.81 8.17 4.25
C THR A 139 12.22 8.50 5.67
N ASN A 140 11.26 8.66 6.57
CA ASN A 140 11.47 8.94 7.99
C ASN A 140 11.44 7.70 8.88
N PHE A 141 11.32 6.52 8.27
CA PHE A 141 11.28 5.26 9.01
C PHE A 141 12.70 4.74 9.30
N GLU A 142 12.93 4.24 10.51
CA GLU A 142 14.22 3.67 10.90
C GLU A 142 14.50 2.37 10.16
N LEU A 143 15.46 2.41 9.25
CA LEU A 143 15.90 1.22 8.52
C LEU A 143 16.89 0.42 9.37
N LYS A 144 16.77 -0.90 9.32
CA LYS A 144 17.67 -1.81 10.03
C LYS A 144 18.88 -2.19 9.18
N SER A 145 20.06 -2.16 9.79
CA SER A 145 21.30 -2.58 9.13
C SER A 145 21.23 -4.04 8.68
N TRP A 146 21.63 -4.30 7.45
CA TRP A 146 21.66 -5.64 6.90
C TRP A 146 22.99 -5.92 6.18
N ALA A 147 23.99 -6.31 6.97
CA ALA A 147 25.36 -6.54 6.51
C ALA A 147 25.48 -7.59 5.38
N ALA A 148 24.54 -8.54 5.28
CA ALA A 148 24.50 -9.53 4.20
C ALA A 148 24.28 -8.93 2.80
N ARG A 149 23.77 -7.68 2.70
CA ARG A 149 23.64 -6.92 1.43
C ARG A 149 24.84 -6.05 1.10
N GLY A 150 25.80 -5.97 1.99
CA GLY A 150 26.99 -5.13 1.84
C GLY A 150 27.18 -4.17 3.01
N LYS A 151 28.40 -3.71 3.17
CA LYS A 151 28.79 -2.75 4.19
C LYS A 151 28.06 -1.42 3.95
N GLY A 152 27.47 -0.84 5.01
CA GLY A 152 26.73 0.42 4.91
C GLY A 152 25.32 0.30 4.31
N SER A 153 24.84 -0.91 4.11
CA SER A 153 23.46 -1.15 3.63
C SER A 153 22.48 -1.26 4.80
N SER A 154 21.38 -0.55 4.70
CA SER A 154 20.22 -0.69 5.60
C SER A 154 18.96 -0.91 4.78
N SER A 155 18.04 -1.74 5.27
CA SER A 155 16.79 -1.97 4.56
C SER A 155 15.67 -2.41 5.51
N LEU A 156 14.44 -2.20 5.06
CA LEU A 156 13.25 -2.70 5.71
C LEU A 156 12.27 -3.17 4.63
N ARG A 157 11.69 -4.34 4.84
CA ARG A 157 10.60 -4.85 4.01
C ARG A 157 9.28 -4.40 4.59
N TRP A 158 8.36 -4.01 3.72
CA TRP A 158 6.99 -3.66 4.06
C TRP A 158 6.06 -4.79 3.65
N ILE A 159 5.24 -5.26 4.58
CA ILE A 159 4.10 -6.12 4.31
C ILE A 159 2.86 -5.31 4.65
N LEU A 160 2.06 -5.07 3.65
CA LEU A 160 0.88 -4.22 3.74
C LEU A 160 -0.38 -5.05 3.52
N SER A 161 -1.35 -4.93 4.44
CA SER A 161 -2.62 -5.65 4.38
C SER A 161 -2.45 -7.17 4.24
N ASP A 162 -1.45 -7.74 4.94
CA ASP A 162 -1.09 -9.17 4.86
C ASP A 162 -0.95 -9.66 3.40
N GLY A 163 -0.48 -8.78 2.52
CA GLY A 163 -0.42 -9.00 1.09
C GLY A 163 0.81 -9.77 0.63
N THR A 164 0.72 -10.32 -0.57
CA THR A 164 1.83 -10.98 -1.26
C THR A 164 2.72 -10.00 -2.01
N LEU A 165 2.20 -8.82 -2.37
CA LEU A 165 2.97 -7.72 -2.95
C LEU A 165 3.86 -7.09 -1.89
N GLY A 166 5.08 -7.62 -1.77
CA GLY A 166 6.09 -7.06 -0.88
C GLY A 166 6.88 -5.94 -1.54
N CYS A 167 7.11 -4.87 -0.79
CA CYS A 167 8.03 -3.81 -1.18
C CYS A 167 9.10 -3.61 -0.11
N HIS A 168 10.12 -2.83 -0.42
CA HIS A 168 11.18 -2.55 0.54
C HIS A 168 11.78 -1.16 0.29
N THR A 169 12.23 -0.53 1.36
CA THR A 169 13.08 0.64 1.31
C THR A 169 14.50 0.20 1.62
N SER A 170 15.46 0.68 0.84
CA SER A 170 16.89 0.43 1.05
C SER A 170 17.65 1.74 1.00
N GLN A 171 18.63 1.86 1.88
CA GLN A 171 19.58 2.95 1.92
C GLN A 171 20.99 2.38 1.78
N ILE A 172 21.80 3.00 0.95
CA ILE A 172 23.21 2.70 0.78
C ILE A 172 23.99 3.95 1.11
N VAL A 173 24.96 3.83 2.01
CA VAL A 173 25.83 4.94 2.38
C VAL A 173 26.74 5.26 1.20
N SER A 174 26.88 6.57 0.87
CA SER A 174 27.74 7.03 -0.20
C SER A 174 29.20 6.58 0.01
N GLY A 175 29.85 6.04 -1.02
CA GLY A 175 31.23 5.60 -0.97
C GLY A 175 31.49 4.20 -0.41
N THR A 176 30.43 3.37 -0.30
CA THR A 176 30.53 1.96 0.12
C THR A 176 30.28 1.02 -1.03
#